data_a3354b924dcb2718c433512f2199b450
#
_entry.id   a3354b924dcb2718c433512f2199b450
#
_cell.length_a   1.000
_cell.length_b   1.000
_cell.length_c   1.000
_cell.angle_alpha   90.00
_cell.angle_beta   90.00
_cell.angle_gamma   90.00
#
_symmetry.space_group_name_H-M   'P 1'
#
loop_
_entity.id
_entity.type
_entity.pdbx_description
1 polymer ?
#
loop_
_entity_poly.entity_id
_entity_poly.type
_entity_poly.pdbx_seq_one_letter_code
_entity_poly.pdbx_strand_id
1 'polypeptide(L)'
;IRVDTYNWEVKRILPRLNNEINEEWISDKTRYSCDGLLKQRLDAPYIKKENKLQKSSWDETINLLVEKIQSFKPEEIAGHIGDMVNMETALGFKKLFKIFKSKNIEFREKNFYINPSEKMNYIFNSSISGIEESDLILLIGTNPRYEATILNARIRKAFVQKKVPIFSIGNPGDL
;
A
#
# COMPACT_ATOMS: atom_id res chain seq x y z
N ILE A 1 12.83 6.73 -5.61
CA ILE A 1 13.03 6.04 -6.91
C ILE A 1 13.18 7.04 -8.04
N ARG A 2 13.79 6.63 -9.15
CA ARG A 2 13.83 7.32 -10.43
C ARG A 2 12.98 6.54 -11.42
N VAL A 3 12.10 7.22 -12.13
CA VAL A 3 11.25 6.64 -13.16
C VAL A 3 11.70 7.18 -14.51
N ASP A 4 12.15 6.29 -15.38
CA ASP A 4 12.56 6.65 -16.73
C ASP A 4 11.39 6.38 -17.70
N THR A 5 11.00 7.37 -18.47
CA THR A 5 9.88 7.31 -19.41
C THR A 5 10.34 7.54 -20.84
N TYR A 6 9.65 6.92 -21.78
CA TYR A 6 9.81 7.13 -23.20
C TYR A 6 8.49 6.88 -23.93
N ASN A 7 8.09 7.76 -24.86
CA ASN A 7 6.82 7.65 -25.59
C ASN A 7 5.60 7.40 -24.67
N TRP A 8 5.46 8.20 -23.60
CA TRP A 8 4.36 8.10 -22.63
C TRP A 8 4.29 6.77 -21.86
N GLU A 9 5.34 5.96 -21.93
CA GLU A 9 5.44 4.71 -21.20
C GLU A 9 6.56 4.78 -20.17
N VAL A 10 6.35 4.18 -19.00
CA VAL A 10 7.40 3.91 -18.03
C VAL A 10 8.23 2.74 -18.54
N LYS A 11 9.51 2.99 -18.80
CA LYS A 11 10.42 1.97 -19.33
C LYS A 11 11.20 1.24 -18.26
N ARG A 12 11.50 1.91 -17.15
CA ARG A 12 12.18 1.30 -16.00
C ARG A 12 12.03 2.13 -14.73
N ILE A 13 12.16 1.45 -13.61
CA ILE A 13 12.24 2.05 -12.29
C ILE A 13 13.59 1.70 -11.68
N LEU A 14 14.30 2.71 -11.21
CA LEU A 14 15.64 2.59 -10.62
C LEU A 14 15.65 3.16 -9.20
N PRO A 15 16.55 2.70 -8.34
CA PRO A 15 16.75 3.32 -7.04
C PRO A 15 17.33 4.73 -7.18
N ARG A 16 17.09 5.56 -6.19
CA ARG A 16 17.86 6.76 -5.90
C ARG A 16 18.69 6.49 -4.65
N LEU A 17 19.92 6.95 -4.66
CA LEU A 17 20.81 6.81 -3.51
C LEU A 17 20.25 7.53 -2.29
N ASN A 18 20.12 6.81 -1.19
CA ASN A 18 19.81 7.35 0.13
C ASN A 18 20.45 6.44 1.19
N ASN A 19 21.60 6.84 1.72
CA ASN A 19 22.39 6.05 2.65
C ASN A 19 21.65 5.74 3.97
N GLU A 20 20.72 6.59 4.37
CA GLU A 20 19.96 6.39 5.60
C GLU A 20 18.80 5.39 5.46
N ILE A 21 18.31 5.19 4.25
CA ILE A 21 17.14 4.33 4.00
C ILE A 21 17.53 3.11 3.19
N ASN A 22 17.70 3.27 1.88
CA ASN A 22 17.83 2.16 0.94
C ASN A 22 19.26 1.98 0.40
N GLU A 23 20.20 2.82 0.76
CA GLU A 23 21.48 2.91 0.07
C GLU A 23 21.27 3.04 -1.45
N GLU A 24 21.74 2.09 -2.24
CA GLU A 24 21.55 2.04 -3.70
C GLU A 24 20.54 0.95 -4.15
N TRP A 25 19.81 0.36 -3.22
CA TRP A 25 18.94 -0.79 -3.48
C TRP A 25 17.49 -0.40 -3.72
N ILE A 26 16.76 -1.26 -4.41
CA ILE A 26 15.32 -1.21 -4.61
C ILE A 26 14.79 -2.65 -4.66
N SER A 27 13.60 -2.88 -4.14
CA SER A 27 12.97 -4.19 -4.24
C SER A 27 12.56 -4.51 -5.67
N ASP A 28 12.58 -5.79 -6.03
CA ASP A 28 12.12 -6.23 -7.35
C ASP A 28 10.63 -5.99 -7.57
N LYS A 29 9.82 -6.04 -6.52
CA LYS A 29 8.42 -5.60 -6.60
C LYS A 29 8.28 -4.19 -7.15
N THR A 30 9.09 -3.25 -6.67
CA THR A 30 9.07 -1.87 -7.16
C THR A 30 9.69 -1.77 -8.56
N ARG A 31 10.79 -2.48 -8.80
CA ARG A 31 11.49 -2.45 -10.07
C ARG A 31 10.63 -2.88 -11.25
N TYR A 32 9.85 -3.94 -11.09
CA TYR A 32 9.03 -4.54 -12.13
C TYR A 32 7.56 -4.11 -12.09
N SER A 33 7.16 -3.25 -11.16
CA SER A 33 5.77 -2.78 -11.05
C SER A 33 5.29 -1.96 -12.26
N CYS A 34 6.21 -1.49 -13.11
CA CYS A 34 5.85 -0.70 -14.29
C CYS A 34 5.22 -1.51 -15.43
N ASP A 35 5.40 -2.82 -15.46
CA ASP A 35 4.95 -3.66 -16.58
C ASP A 35 3.43 -3.65 -16.79
N GLY A 36 2.66 -3.46 -15.71
CA GLY A 36 1.20 -3.43 -15.74
C GLY A 36 0.57 -2.04 -15.84
N LEU A 37 1.36 -0.96 -15.84
CA LEU A 37 0.80 0.39 -15.71
C LEU A 37 -0.10 0.81 -16.88
N LEU A 38 0.15 0.30 -18.09
CA LEU A 38 -0.63 0.62 -19.29
C LEU A 38 -1.44 -0.56 -19.81
N LYS A 39 -1.34 -1.73 -19.17
CA LYS A 39 -2.02 -2.96 -19.62
C LYS A 39 -3.26 -3.22 -18.79
N GLN A 40 -4.36 -3.59 -19.47
CA GLN A 40 -5.62 -3.97 -18.82
C GLN A 40 -6.15 -2.93 -17.82
N ARG A 41 -5.95 -1.64 -18.12
CA ARG A 41 -6.46 -0.53 -17.31
C ARG A 41 -7.87 -0.18 -17.73
N LEU A 42 -8.73 0.09 -16.74
CA LEU A 42 -10.04 0.66 -16.98
C LEU A 42 -9.87 2.14 -17.34
N ASP A 43 -10.32 2.53 -18.52
CA ASP A 43 -10.22 3.89 -19.08
C ASP A 43 -11.55 4.64 -19.05
N ALA A 44 -12.63 3.96 -18.73
CA ALA A 44 -13.97 4.51 -18.69
C ALA A 44 -14.82 3.75 -17.67
N PRO A 45 -15.95 4.32 -17.23
CA PRO A 45 -16.91 3.61 -16.43
C PRO A 45 -17.70 2.60 -17.27
N TYR A 46 -18.17 1.56 -16.61
CA TYR A 46 -19.02 0.52 -17.20
C TYR A 46 -20.26 0.32 -16.35
N ILE A 47 -21.41 0.28 -17.01
CA ILE A 47 -22.70 0.02 -16.38
C ILE A 47 -23.22 -1.35 -16.83
N LYS A 48 -23.77 -2.11 -15.90
CA LYS A 48 -24.38 -3.40 -16.19
C LYS A 48 -25.80 -3.18 -16.76
N LYS A 49 -25.96 -3.47 -18.04
CA LYS A 49 -27.27 -3.48 -18.75
C LYS A 49 -27.48 -4.89 -19.29
N GLU A 50 -28.66 -5.46 -19.07
CA GLU A 50 -29.03 -6.81 -19.58
C GLU A 50 -27.98 -7.88 -19.25
N ASN A 51 -27.46 -7.86 -18.03
CA ASN A 51 -26.44 -8.78 -17.54
C ASN A 51 -25.04 -8.64 -18.21
N LYS A 52 -24.82 -7.64 -19.06
CA LYS A 52 -23.53 -7.35 -19.71
C LYS A 52 -22.99 -5.99 -19.28
N LEU A 53 -21.68 -5.89 -19.07
CA LEU A 53 -21.01 -4.63 -18.82
C LEU A 53 -20.90 -3.86 -20.14
N GLN A 54 -21.43 -2.65 -20.18
CA GLN A 54 -21.36 -1.73 -21.31
C GLN A 54 -20.65 -0.45 -20.92
N LYS A 55 -19.78 0.03 -21.80
CA LYS A 55 -19.08 1.31 -21.60
C LYS A 55 -20.09 2.45 -21.52
N SER A 56 -19.90 3.36 -20.57
CA SER A 56 -20.80 4.48 -20.32
C SER A 56 -20.00 5.79 -20.20
N SER A 57 -20.69 6.92 -20.26
CA SER A 57 -20.11 8.22 -19.92
C SER A 57 -20.01 8.41 -18.40
N TRP A 58 -19.13 9.31 -17.97
CA TRP A 58 -19.04 9.69 -16.56
C TRP A 58 -20.34 10.30 -16.03
N ASP A 59 -20.98 11.15 -16.81
CA ASP A 59 -22.24 11.82 -16.42
C ASP A 59 -23.37 10.81 -16.21
N GLU A 60 -23.55 9.87 -17.14
CA GLU A 60 -24.53 8.80 -17.02
C GLU A 60 -24.26 7.94 -15.78
N THR A 61 -22.99 7.58 -15.57
CA THR A 61 -22.59 6.73 -14.44
C THR A 61 -22.79 7.43 -13.10
N ILE A 62 -22.40 8.70 -12.98
CA ILE A 62 -22.56 9.49 -11.75
C ILE A 62 -24.05 9.68 -11.44
N ASN A 63 -24.89 10.02 -12.42
CA ASN A 63 -26.31 10.17 -12.21
C ASN A 63 -26.95 8.87 -11.71
N LEU A 64 -26.60 7.74 -12.32
CA LEU A 64 -27.06 6.43 -11.87
C LEU A 64 -26.60 6.10 -10.43
N LEU A 65 -25.36 6.42 -10.11
CA LEU A 65 -24.81 6.23 -8.75
C LEU A 65 -25.55 7.08 -7.72
N VAL A 66 -25.81 8.35 -8.02
CA VAL A 66 -26.55 9.26 -7.14
C VAL A 66 -27.96 8.73 -6.90
N GLU A 67 -28.69 8.33 -7.96
CA GLU A 67 -30.01 7.74 -7.85
C GLU A 67 -30.00 6.49 -6.97
N LYS A 68 -29.06 5.59 -7.20
CA LYS A 68 -28.92 4.36 -6.41
C LYS A 68 -28.61 4.64 -4.95
N ILE A 69 -27.64 5.52 -4.66
CA ILE A 69 -27.26 5.84 -3.29
C ILE A 69 -28.41 6.48 -2.53
N GLN A 70 -29.18 7.36 -3.17
CA GLN A 70 -30.36 7.99 -2.57
C GLN A 70 -31.49 7.00 -2.27
N SER A 71 -31.53 5.86 -2.93
CA SER A 71 -32.53 4.83 -2.68
C SER A 71 -32.24 3.95 -1.46
N PHE A 72 -31.03 4.01 -0.91
CA PHE A 72 -30.60 3.22 0.24
C PHE A 72 -30.57 4.05 1.53
N LYS A 73 -30.73 3.36 2.66
CA LYS A 73 -30.50 3.97 3.97
C LYS A 73 -29.00 4.08 4.25
N PRO A 74 -28.56 5.04 5.07
CA PRO A 74 -27.15 5.21 5.41
C PRO A 74 -26.46 3.93 5.92
N GLU A 75 -27.18 3.11 6.66
CA GLU A 75 -26.66 1.86 7.24
C GLU A 75 -26.46 0.76 6.18
N GLU A 76 -27.11 0.87 5.04
CA GLU A 76 -27.00 -0.08 3.92
C GLU A 76 -25.84 0.30 2.96
N ILE A 77 -25.24 1.48 3.16
CA ILE A 77 -24.12 1.97 2.35
C ILE A 77 -22.82 1.67 3.09
N ALA A 78 -21.97 0.88 2.48
CA ALA A 78 -20.64 0.61 2.99
C ALA A 78 -19.57 0.97 1.96
N GLY A 79 -18.40 1.36 2.42
CA GLY A 79 -17.27 1.68 1.57
C GLY A 79 -15.99 1.02 2.04
N HIS A 80 -15.25 0.50 1.09
CA HIS A 80 -13.92 -0.03 1.32
C HIS A 80 -12.91 0.74 0.47
N ILE A 81 -11.80 1.13 1.08
CA ILE A 81 -10.71 1.85 0.42
C ILE A 81 -9.40 1.09 0.65
N GLY A 82 -8.65 0.84 -0.40
CA GLY A 82 -7.38 0.12 -0.30
C GLY A 82 -6.27 0.97 0.32
N ASP A 83 -5.23 0.33 0.79
CA ASP A 83 -4.07 0.94 1.45
C ASP A 83 -3.12 1.68 0.49
N MET A 84 -3.25 1.44 -0.83
CA MET A 84 -2.41 2.07 -1.86
C MET A 84 -2.94 3.41 -2.37
N VAL A 85 -4.03 3.93 -1.81
CA VAL A 85 -4.57 5.23 -2.19
C VAL A 85 -3.78 6.37 -1.53
N ASN A 86 -3.75 7.53 -2.20
CA ASN A 86 -3.16 8.72 -1.60
C ASN A 86 -4.05 9.34 -0.52
N MET A 87 -3.47 10.19 0.32
CA MET A 87 -4.16 10.84 1.45
C MET A 87 -5.34 11.70 1.00
N GLU A 88 -5.23 12.36 -0.15
CA GLU A 88 -6.29 13.20 -0.71
C GLU A 88 -7.52 12.37 -1.08
N THR A 89 -7.31 11.23 -1.71
CA THR A 89 -8.39 10.28 -2.03
C THR A 89 -9.03 9.73 -0.76
N ALA A 90 -8.24 9.35 0.24
CA ALA A 90 -8.74 8.86 1.52
C ALA A 90 -9.58 9.91 2.25
N LEU A 91 -9.12 11.17 2.25
CA LEU A 91 -9.87 12.28 2.83
C LEU A 91 -11.16 12.58 2.07
N GLY A 92 -11.10 12.57 0.75
CA GLY A 92 -12.27 12.74 -0.13
C GLY A 92 -13.33 11.67 0.13
N PHE A 93 -12.89 10.41 0.22
CA PHE A 93 -13.74 9.28 0.53
C PHE A 93 -14.41 9.43 1.91
N LYS A 94 -13.67 9.79 2.95
CA LYS A 94 -14.21 10.06 4.28
C LYS A 94 -15.25 11.18 4.27
N LYS A 95 -15.00 12.28 3.53
CA LYS A 95 -15.95 13.39 3.39
C LYS A 95 -17.22 12.94 2.67
N LEU A 96 -17.10 12.15 1.62
CA LEU A 96 -18.24 11.59 0.87
C LEU A 96 -19.15 10.75 1.78
N PHE A 97 -18.58 9.85 2.58
CA PHE A 97 -19.34 9.03 3.52
C PHE A 97 -19.98 9.82 4.65
N LYS A 98 -19.36 10.94 5.04
CA LYS A 98 -20.00 11.89 5.97
C LYS A 98 -21.26 12.52 5.36
N ILE A 99 -21.24 12.84 4.07
CA ILE A 99 -22.43 13.36 3.34
C ILE A 99 -23.53 12.29 3.29
N PHE A 100 -23.17 11.04 3.03
CA PHE A 100 -24.13 9.91 3.06
C PHE A 100 -24.64 9.56 4.46
N LYS A 101 -24.04 10.17 5.51
CA LYS A 101 -24.30 9.85 6.94
C LYS A 101 -24.01 8.37 7.27
N SER A 102 -23.25 7.67 6.44
CA SER A 102 -22.83 6.30 6.71
C SER A 102 -21.55 6.27 7.53
N LYS A 103 -21.48 5.36 8.49
CA LYS A 103 -20.29 5.07 9.31
C LYS A 103 -19.53 3.82 8.84
N ASN A 104 -20.07 3.12 7.85
CA ASN A 104 -19.55 1.84 7.39
C ASN A 104 -18.37 2.06 6.41
N ILE A 105 -17.23 2.46 6.93
CA ILE A 105 -16.00 2.65 6.18
C ILE A 105 -14.96 1.65 6.68
N GLU A 106 -14.35 0.92 5.78
CA GLU A 106 -13.24 0.02 6.09
C GLU A 106 -12.06 0.32 5.16
N PHE A 107 -10.84 0.26 5.70
CA PHE A 107 -9.59 0.47 4.94
C PHE A 107 -8.56 -0.63 5.20
N ARG A 108 -8.80 -1.51 6.15
CA ARG A 108 -7.89 -2.59 6.53
C ARG A 108 -8.05 -3.75 5.58
N GLU A 109 -6.96 -4.20 4.99
CA GLU A 109 -6.97 -5.36 4.10
C GLU A 109 -6.96 -6.71 4.84
N LYS A 110 -6.49 -6.70 6.08
CA LYS A 110 -6.42 -7.88 6.95
C LYS A 110 -6.89 -7.46 8.34
N ASN A 111 -7.14 -8.40 9.22
CA ASN A 111 -7.51 -8.16 10.63
C ASN A 111 -6.42 -7.39 11.39
N PHE A 112 -6.01 -6.28 10.84
CA PHE A 112 -4.93 -5.44 11.32
C PHE A 112 -5.52 -4.30 12.14
N TYR A 113 -5.19 -4.27 13.42
CA TYR A 113 -5.63 -3.21 14.32
C TYR A 113 -4.42 -2.41 14.79
N ILE A 114 -4.44 -1.11 14.54
CA ILE A 114 -3.48 -0.16 15.12
C ILE A 114 -4.27 0.86 15.94
N ASN A 115 -3.85 1.09 17.18
CA ASN A 115 -4.33 2.23 17.94
C ASN A 115 -3.63 3.50 17.42
N PRO A 116 -4.35 4.42 16.74
CA PRO A 116 -3.75 5.61 16.15
C PRO A 116 -3.37 6.68 17.17
N SER A 117 -3.80 6.56 18.43
CA SER A 117 -3.46 7.54 19.46
C SER A 117 -1.99 7.49 19.88
N GLU A 118 -1.33 6.35 19.68
CA GLU A 118 0.07 6.15 20.03
C GLU A 118 0.93 6.02 18.76
N LYS A 119 1.76 7.03 18.51
CA LYS A 119 2.64 7.04 17.32
C LYS A 119 3.60 5.85 17.27
N MET A 120 4.02 5.34 18.41
CA MET A 120 4.92 4.19 18.51
C MET A 120 4.32 2.91 17.90
N ASN A 121 2.99 2.83 17.75
CA ASN A 121 2.33 1.66 17.17
C ASN A 121 2.49 1.57 15.64
N TYR A 122 2.88 2.65 14.96
CA TYR A 122 2.95 2.69 13.49
C TYR A 122 4.17 3.43 12.93
N ILE A 123 5.03 3.98 13.80
CA ILE A 123 6.27 4.62 13.38
C ILE A 123 7.45 3.76 13.82
N PHE A 124 8.34 3.46 12.88
CA PHE A 124 9.59 2.77 13.18
C PHE A 124 10.56 3.71 13.92
N ASN A 125 10.79 3.44 15.21
CA ASN A 125 11.44 4.39 16.12
C ASN A 125 12.97 4.41 16.04
N SER A 126 13.59 3.30 15.59
CA SER A 126 15.05 3.12 15.64
C SER A 126 15.79 3.64 14.41
N SER A 127 15.11 4.24 13.45
CA SER A 127 15.58 4.51 12.09
C SER A 127 15.99 3.25 11.31
N ILE A 128 15.98 3.31 9.99
CA ILE A 128 16.33 2.17 9.15
C ILE A 128 17.83 1.89 9.22
N SER A 129 18.67 2.93 9.23
CA SER A 129 20.12 2.80 9.40
C SER A 129 20.51 2.33 10.80
N GLY A 130 19.74 2.69 11.82
CA GLY A 130 20.00 2.30 13.20
C GLY A 130 19.90 0.79 13.47
N ILE A 131 19.29 0.01 12.56
CA ILE A 131 19.32 -1.45 12.65
C ILE A 131 20.73 -2.00 12.66
N GLU A 132 21.66 -1.37 11.96
CA GLU A 132 23.06 -1.81 11.90
C GLU A 132 23.82 -1.57 13.22
N GLU A 133 23.25 -0.80 14.14
CA GLU A 133 23.82 -0.50 15.46
C GLU A 133 23.15 -1.30 16.58
N SER A 134 22.24 -2.20 16.24
CA SER A 134 21.54 -3.03 17.20
C SER A 134 22.47 -4.08 17.84
N ASP A 135 22.27 -4.37 19.11
CA ASP A 135 22.94 -5.47 19.81
C ASP A 135 22.19 -6.81 19.61
N LEU A 136 20.90 -6.75 19.31
CA LEU A 136 20.04 -7.89 19.08
C LEU A 136 18.86 -7.50 18.21
N ILE A 137 18.42 -8.40 17.33
CA ILE A 137 17.22 -8.23 16.51
C ILE A 137 16.24 -9.35 16.80
N LEU A 138 15.00 -8.99 17.14
CA LEU A 138 13.90 -9.93 17.32
C LEU A 138 12.82 -9.70 16.27
N LEU A 139 12.53 -10.72 15.47
CA LEU A 139 11.47 -10.73 14.48
C LEU A 139 10.23 -11.41 15.05
N ILE A 140 9.08 -10.76 15.04
CA ILE A 140 7.85 -11.31 15.60
C ILE A 140 6.77 -11.36 14.51
N GLY A 141 6.39 -12.58 14.09
CA GLY A 141 5.32 -12.82 13.13
C GLY A 141 5.53 -12.19 11.76
N THR A 142 6.76 -11.90 11.38
CA THR A 142 7.12 -11.22 10.11
C THR A 142 8.24 -11.95 9.39
N ASN A 143 8.21 -11.87 8.05
CA ASN A 143 9.33 -12.28 7.21
C ASN A 143 9.82 -11.07 6.39
N PRO A 144 10.86 -10.37 6.84
CA PRO A 144 11.34 -9.15 6.19
C PRO A 144 11.78 -9.36 4.75
N ARG A 145 12.19 -10.57 4.36
CA ARG A 145 12.58 -10.88 2.98
C ARG A 145 11.43 -10.62 2.00
N TYR A 146 10.20 -10.93 2.38
CA TYR A 146 9.02 -10.76 1.52
C TYR A 146 8.26 -9.46 1.80
N GLU A 147 8.25 -9.02 3.04
CA GLU A 147 7.42 -7.90 3.48
C GLU A 147 8.15 -6.55 3.42
N ALA A 148 9.48 -6.56 3.70
CA ALA A 148 10.30 -5.35 3.78
C ALA A 148 11.72 -5.61 3.31
N THR A 149 11.91 -5.89 2.02
CA THR A 149 13.17 -6.36 1.42
C THR A 149 14.36 -5.44 1.71
N ILE A 150 14.15 -4.12 1.69
CA ILE A 150 15.23 -3.15 1.97
C ILE A 150 15.60 -3.15 3.45
N LEU A 151 14.62 -3.30 4.33
CA LEU A 151 14.88 -3.49 5.76
C LEU A 151 15.65 -4.79 6.00
N ASN A 152 15.29 -5.86 5.29
CA ASN A 152 15.99 -7.13 5.36
C ASN A 152 17.46 -7.01 4.92
N ALA A 153 17.76 -6.18 3.92
CA ALA A 153 19.13 -5.91 3.51
C ALA A 153 19.97 -5.30 4.67
N ARG A 154 19.37 -4.40 5.46
CA ARG A 154 20.01 -3.84 6.66
C ARG A 154 20.19 -4.88 7.76
N ILE A 155 19.18 -5.70 8.03
CA ILE A 155 19.27 -6.81 9.00
C ILE A 155 20.38 -7.77 8.61
N ARG A 156 20.45 -8.16 7.34
CA ARG A 156 21.51 -9.02 6.83
C ARG A 156 22.89 -8.38 6.97
N LYS A 157 23.01 -7.09 6.70
CA LYS A 157 24.27 -6.33 6.83
C LYS A 157 24.73 -6.31 8.29
N ALA A 158 23.84 -6.06 9.25
CA ALA A 158 24.13 -6.13 10.68
C ALA A 158 24.65 -7.51 11.08
N PHE A 159 24.02 -8.58 10.62
CA PHE A 159 24.48 -9.95 10.89
C PHE A 159 25.85 -10.25 10.26
N VAL A 160 26.04 -9.92 8.98
CA VAL A 160 27.27 -10.25 8.28
C VAL A 160 28.47 -9.49 8.84
N GLN A 161 28.31 -8.19 9.10
CA GLN A 161 29.41 -7.32 9.52
C GLN A 161 29.70 -7.36 11.02
N LYS A 162 28.65 -7.35 11.85
CA LYS A 162 28.78 -7.24 13.31
C LYS A 162 28.38 -8.51 14.06
N LYS A 163 27.91 -9.54 13.36
CA LYS A 163 27.40 -10.79 13.95
C LYS A 163 26.25 -10.57 14.95
N VAL A 164 25.44 -9.54 14.71
CA VAL A 164 24.27 -9.25 15.54
C VAL A 164 23.36 -10.49 15.60
N PRO A 165 23.03 -11.01 16.79
CA PRO A 165 22.14 -12.16 16.91
C PRO A 165 20.72 -11.79 16.44
N ILE A 166 20.12 -12.68 15.65
CA ILE A 166 18.77 -12.53 15.14
C ILE A 166 17.92 -13.68 15.65
N PHE A 167 16.80 -13.35 16.29
CA PHE A 167 15.82 -14.33 16.76
C PHE A 167 14.49 -14.11 16.05
N SER A 168 13.70 -15.16 15.93
CA SER A 168 12.38 -15.09 15.30
C SER A 168 11.34 -15.83 16.17
N ILE A 169 10.19 -15.19 16.31
CA ILE A 169 8.98 -15.81 16.86
C ILE A 169 7.95 -15.87 15.73
N GLY A 170 7.61 -17.07 15.31
CA GLY A 170 6.70 -17.32 14.19
C GLY A 170 7.26 -18.35 13.23
N ASN A 171 6.83 -18.32 11.98
CA ASN A 171 7.34 -19.23 10.96
C ASN A 171 8.77 -18.81 10.58
N PRO A 172 9.78 -19.67 10.80
CA PRO A 172 11.15 -19.35 10.40
C PRO A 172 11.22 -19.24 8.88
N GLY A 173 11.65 -18.11 8.40
CA GLY A 173 11.92 -17.87 7.00
C GLY A 173 13.42 -17.78 6.75
N ASP A 174 13.85 -18.06 5.52
CA ASP A 174 15.21 -17.72 5.08
C ASP A 174 15.35 -16.20 5.00
N LEU A 175 16.31 -15.63 5.71
CA LEU A 175 16.64 -14.19 5.71
C LEU A 175 17.70 -13.85 4.67
#